data_3e348ab1ccceb5e075261c7bb7a5d6fd
#
_entry.id   3e348ab1ccceb5e075261c7bb7a5d6fd
#
_cell.length_a   1.000
_cell.length_b   1.000
_cell.length_c   1.000
_cell.angle_alpha   90.00
_cell.angle_beta   90.00
_cell.angle_gamma   90.00
#
_symmetry.space_group_name_H-M   'P 1'
#
loop_
_entity.id
_entity.type
_entity.pdbx_description
1 polymer ?
#
loop_
_entity_poly.entity_id
_entity_poly.type
_entity_poly.pdbx_seq_one_letter_code
_entity_poly.pdbx_strand_id
1 'polypeptide(L)'
;TNVGNALGTALFLFFLLHGLGQPSAVAQDNLLLLIVVYTVFVVIASVVTGIVSDRTGNRRTLTVAATVVQAASGVAIALVPTFEMTMVAAALMGLGYGAFSTVGLAFAADLLPDEQDHARDLGIVNVTAALGQLIGPVLGAGLVALVGGFWLVFVAAAVLSLVGGLLTAFARHPVRTS
;
A
#
# COMPACT_ATOMS: atom_id res chain seq x y z
N THR A 1 2.33 -2.51 -5.26
CA THR A 1 1.69 -1.72 -4.19
C THR A 1 1.17 -2.62 -3.07
N ASN A 2 0.37 -3.68 -3.35
CA ASN A 2 -0.17 -4.58 -2.31
C ASN A 2 0.94 -5.26 -1.48
N VAL A 3 2.01 -5.76 -2.12
CA VAL A 3 3.18 -6.33 -1.41
C VAL A 3 3.82 -5.28 -0.49
N GLY A 4 4.02 -4.06 -1.00
CA GLY A 4 4.60 -2.97 -0.20
C GLY A 4 3.75 -2.60 1.01
N ASN A 5 2.41 -2.56 0.84
CA ASN A 5 1.48 -2.30 1.94
C ASN A 5 1.50 -3.43 2.99
N ALA A 6 1.41 -4.69 2.54
CA ALA A 6 1.43 -5.86 3.41
C ALA A 6 2.76 -5.97 4.20
N LEU A 7 3.87 -5.67 3.54
CA LEU A 7 5.19 -5.65 4.15
C LEU A 7 5.28 -4.61 5.27
N GLY A 8 4.77 -3.39 5.03
CA GLY A 8 4.76 -2.33 6.04
C GLY A 8 3.84 -2.63 7.23
N THR A 9 2.58 -3.00 6.96
CA THR A 9 1.57 -3.21 8.03
C THR A 9 1.85 -4.44 8.88
N ALA A 10 2.25 -5.56 8.28
CA ALA A 10 2.51 -6.80 9.01
C ALA A 10 3.71 -6.70 9.97
N LEU A 11 4.63 -5.79 9.68
CA LEU A 11 5.83 -5.62 10.49
C LEU A 11 5.72 -4.50 11.54
N PHE A 12 4.60 -3.79 11.62
CA PHE A 12 4.44 -2.74 12.64
C PHE A 12 4.68 -3.26 14.06
N LEU A 13 4.10 -4.40 14.43
CA LEU A 13 4.32 -4.96 15.77
C LEU A 13 5.79 -5.27 16.01
N PHE A 14 6.45 -5.95 15.06
CA PHE A 14 7.86 -6.29 15.17
C PHE A 14 8.74 -5.04 15.22
N PHE A 15 8.39 -4.01 14.47
CA PHE A 15 9.09 -2.73 14.50
C PHE A 15 8.93 -2.02 15.86
N LEU A 16 7.72 -2.02 16.45
CA LEU A 16 7.48 -1.45 17.78
C LEU A 16 8.30 -2.18 18.85
N LEU A 17 8.31 -3.52 18.81
CA LEU A 17 9.01 -4.34 19.79
C LEU A 17 10.54 -4.26 19.64
N HIS A 18 11.06 -4.43 18.44
CA HIS A 18 12.50 -4.61 18.20
C HIS A 18 13.16 -3.39 17.56
N GLY A 19 12.42 -2.60 16.78
CA GLY A 19 12.95 -1.37 16.18
C GLY A 19 12.94 -0.19 17.15
N LEU A 20 11.83 -0.02 17.91
CA LEU A 20 11.68 1.02 18.91
C LEU A 20 11.95 0.53 20.35
N GLY A 21 12.16 -0.77 20.56
CA GLY A 21 12.46 -1.36 21.86
C GLY A 21 11.33 -1.21 22.90
N GLN A 22 10.08 -1.12 22.47
CA GLN A 22 8.95 -0.92 23.36
C GLN A 22 8.63 -2.21 24.16
N PRO A 23 8.22 -2.10 25.44
CA PRO A 23 7.67 -3.22 26.19
C PRO A 23 6.44 -3.82 25.49
N SER A 24 6.23 -5.14 25.59
CA SER A 24 5.18 -5.86 24.85
C SER A 24 3.76 -5.31 25.07
N ALA A 25 3.42 -4.91 26.30
CA ALA A 25 2.12 -4.31 26.60
C ALA A 25 1.93 -2.97 25.87
N VAL A 26 2.93 -2.09 25.94
CA VAL A 26 2.91 -0.78 25.26
C VAL A 26 2.89 -0.94 23.74
N ALA A 27 3.67 -1.89 23.20
CA ALA A 27 3.70 -2.17 21.78
C ALA A 27 2.35 -2.67 21.24
N GLN A 28 1.60 -3.45 22.02
CA GLN A 28 0.27 -3.91 21.64
C GLN A 28 -0.74 -2.76 21.61
N ASP A 29 -0.77 -1.90 22.63
CA ASP A 29 -1.63 -0.73 22.67
C ASP A 29 -1.31 0.24 21.52
N ASN A 30 -0.04 0.49 21.27
CA ASN A 30 0.43 1.32 20.17
C ASN A 30 0.12 0.72 18.80
N LEU A 31 0.17 -0.61 18.66
CA LEU A 31 -0.25 -1.29 17.43
C LEU A 31 -1.73 -1.06 17.15
N LEU A 32 -2.59 -1.19 18.17
CA LEU A 32 -4.02 -0.90 18.01
C LEU A 32 -4.25 0.52 17.55
N LEU A 33 -3.53 1.48 18.13
CA LEU A 33 -3.62 2.89 17.74
C LEU A 33 -3.17 3.09 16.28
N LEU A 34 -2.06 2.47 15.86
CA LEU A 34 -1.58 2.52 14.47
C LEU A 34 -2.58 1.93 13.48
N ILE A 35 -3.21 0.79 13.83
CA ILE A 35 -4.23 0.15 13.00
C ILE A 35 -5.46 1.04 12.88
N VAL A 36 -5.90 1.66 13.96
CA VAL A 36 -7.04 2.60 13.94
C VAL A 36 -6.73 3.79 13.05
N VAL A 37 -5.59 4.44 13.26
CA VAL A 37 -5.14 5.56 12.43
C VAL A 37 -5.08 5.15 10.95
N TYR A 38 -4.40 4.06 10.64
CA TYR A 38 -4.32 3.52 9.27
C TYR A 38 -5.72 3.31 8.66
N THR A 39 -6.62 2.64 9.39
CA THR A 39 -7.96 2.29 8.89
C THR A 39 -8.81 3.54 8.65
N VAL A 40 -8.78 4.51 9.56
CA VAL A 40 -9.51 5.79 9.38
C VAL A 40 -9.05 6.49 8.11
N PHE A 41 -7.75 6.58 7.89
CA PHE A 41 -7.22 7.21 6.68
C PHE A 41 -7.46 6.38 5.41
N VAL A 42 -7.51 5.04 5.47
CA VAL A 42 -7.95 4.19 4.36
C VAL A 42 -9.39 4.53 3.96
N VAL A 43 -10.31 4.61 4.92
CA VAL A 43 -11.72 4.92 4.66
C VAL A 43 -11.87 6.32 4.06
N ILE A 44 -11.24 7.32 4.66
CA ILE A 44 -11.28 8.70 4.15
C ILE A 44 -10.74 8.76 2.72
N ALA A 45 -9.58 8.16 2.47
CA ALA A 45 -8.97 8.17 1.15
C ALA A 45 -9.82 7.44 0.11
N SER A 46 -10.41 6.29 0.47
CA SER A 46 -11.27 5.52 -0.43
C SER A 46 -12.48 6.33 -0.88
N VAL A 47 -13.16 7.00 0.06
CA VAL A 47 -14.33 7.84 -0.25
C VAL A 47 -13.95 9.05 -1.10
N VAL A 48 -12.94 9.81 -0.64
CA VAL A 48 -12.50 11.03 -1.34
C VAL A 48 -12.01 10.72 -2.74
N THR A 49 -11.15 9.71 -2.86
CA THR A 49 -10.55 9.36 -4.16
C THR A 49 -11.57 8.75 -5.11
N GLY A 50 -12.55 8.00 -4.60
CA GLY A 50 -13.70 7.52 -5.39
C GLY A 50 -14.45 8.69 -6.01
N ILE A 51 -14.87 9.67 -5.20
CA ILE A 51 -15.60 10.86 -5.67
C ILE A 51 -14.77 11.66 -6.70
N VAL A 52 -13.47 11.86 -6.42
CA VAL A 52 -12.59 12.60 -7.33
C VAL A 52 -12.39 11.81 -8.63
N SER A 53 -12.22 10.50 -8.55
CA SER A 53 -12.08 9.61 -9.70
C SER A 53 -13.28 9.67 -10.63
N ASP A 54 -14.49 9.60 -10.06
CA ASP A 54 -15.75 9.64 -10.83
C ASP A 54 -15.97 10.99 -11.51
N ARG A 55 -15.54 12.09 -10.85
CA ARG A 55 -15.68 13.44 -11.41
C ARG A 55 -14.64 13.78 -12.47
N THR A 56 -13.42 13.30 -12.32
CA THR A 56 -12.30 13.68 -13.19
C THR A 56 -12.01 12.67 -14.30
N GLY A 57 -12.42 11.41 -14.12
CA GLY A 57 -12.09 10.29 -15.01
C GLY A 57 -10.60 9.95 -15.05
N ASN A 58 -9.75 10.67 -14.29
CA ASN A 58 -8.29 10.55 -14.36
C ASN A 58 -7.73 9.50 -13.40
N ARG A 59 -8.21 8.26 -13.54
CA ARG A 59 -7.87 7.12 -12.67
C ARG A 59 -6.38 6.83 -12.62
N ARG A 60 -5.69 6.96 -13.76
CA ARG A 60 -4.25 6.71 -13.87
C ARG A 60 -3.44 7.64 -12.97
N THR A 61 -3.67 8.95 -13.04
CA THR A 61 -2.92 9.93 -12.23
C THR A 61 -3.20 9.73 -10.74
N LEU A 62 -4.44 9.45 -10.37
CA LEU A 62 -4.81 9.18 -8.98
C LEU A 62 -4.13 7.92 -8.44
N THR A 63 -4.05 6.84 -9.25
CA THR A 63 -3.34 5.62 -8.86
C THR A 63 -1.85 5.87 -8.64
N VAL A 64 -1.20 6.63 -9.54
CA VAL A 64 0.23 6.99 -9.39
C VAL A 64 0.44 7.87 -8.16
N ALA A 65 -0.40 8.88 -7.95
CA ALA A 65 -0.31 9.74 -6.77
C ALA A 65 -0.45 8.94 -5.47
N ALA A 66 -1.39 7.98 -5.42
CA ALA A 66 -1.59 7.09 -4.29
C ALA A 66 -0.33 6.26 -3.96
N THR A 67 0.36 5.73 -4.98
CA THR A 67 1.60 4.96 -4.76
C THR A 67 2.77 5.83 -4.31
N VAL A 68 2.83 7.09 -4.75
CA VAL A 68 3.83 8.05 -4.27
C VAL A 68 3.61 8.39 -2.79
N VAL A 69 2.35 8.64 -2.38
CA VAL A 69 2.01 8.87 -0.97
C VAL A 69 2.36 7.66 -0.11
N GLN A 70 2.05 6.45 -0.59
CA GLN A 70 2.40 5.22 0.12
C GLN A 70 3.92 5.01 0.22
N ALA A 71 4.67 5.31 -0.83
CA ALA A 71 6.13 5.23 -0.79
C ALA A 71 6.74 6.24 0.18
N ALA A 72 6.19 7.46 0.24
CA ALA A 72 6.63 8.49 1.18
C ALA A 72 6.49 8.03 2.64
N SER A 73 5.48 7.22 2.98
CA SER A 73 5.32 6.67 4.33
C SER A 73 6.48 5.76 4.72
N GLY A 74 6.92 4.88 3.82
CA GLY A 74 8.05 3.98 4.07
C GLY A 74 9.37 4.75 4.24
N VAL A 75 9.59 5.77 3.41
CA VAL A 75 10.77 6.65 3.54
C VAL A 75 10.74 7.42 4.86
N ALA A 76 9.58 7.92 5.28
CA ALA A 76 9.45 8.66 6.54
C ALA A 76 9.87 7.83 7.76
N ILE A 77 9.41 6.58 7.87
CA ILE A 77 9.80 5.68 8.97
C ILE A 77 11.31 5.33 8.87
N ALA A 78 11.81 5.10 7.66
CA ALA A 78 13.22 4.73 7.46
C ALA A 78 14.17 5.85 7.88
N LEU A 79 13.78 7.12 7.70
CA LEU A 79 14.58 8.29 8.06
C LEU A 79 14.47 8.67 9.54
N VAL A 80 13.28 8.57 10.11
CA VAL A 80 13.00 8.99 11.50
C VAL A 80 12.23 7.87 12.22
N PRO A 81 12.93 6.89 12.79
CA PRO A 81 12.31 5.73 13.45
C PRO A 81 11.83 6.11 14.88
N THR A 82 10.78 6.92 14.96
CA THR A 82 10.08 7.28 16.21
C THR A 82 8.62 6.84 16.14
N PHE A 83 7.96 6.74 17.30
CA PHE A 83 6.54 6.37 17.34
C PHE A 83 5.66 7.41 16.66
N GLU A 84 5.92 8.70 16.90
CA GLU A 84 5.18 9.80 16.28
C GLU A 84 5.27 9.77 14.76
N MET A 85 6.48 9.55 14.23
CA MET A 85 6.68 9.40 12.78
C MET A 85 6.00 8.14 12.24
N THR A 86 5.98 7.07 13.02
CA THR A 86 5.27 5.84 12.65
C THR A 86 3.75 6.07 12.57
N MET A 87 3.18 6.90 13.45
CA MET A 87 1.77 7.31 13.35
C MET A 87 1.49 8.12 12.07
N VAL A 88 2.34 9.09 11.76
CA VAL A 88 2.24 9.86 10.51
C VAL A 88 2.36 8.94 9.29
N ALA A 89 3.30 8.03 9.33
CA ALA A 89 3.49 7.06 8.26
C ALA A 89 2.31 6.08 8.12
N ALA A 90 1.70 5.64 9.22
CA ALA A 90 0.48 4.83 9.19
C ALA A 90 -0.69 5.58 8.54
N ALA A 91 -0.84 6.87 8.82
CA ALA A 91 -1.83 7.72 8.17
C ALA A 91 -1.55 7.85 6.66
N LEU A 92 -0.30 8.13 6.26
CA LEU A 92 0.10 8.19 4.86
C LEU A 92 -0.07 6.85 4.13
N MET A 93 0.27 5.73 4.78
CA MET A 93 0.01 4.39 4.23
C MET A 93 -1.48 4.17 4.01
N GLY A 94 -2.32 4.56 4.99
CA GLY A 94 -3.77 4.47 4.87
C GLY A 94 -4.30 5.30 3.70
N LEU A 95 -3.85 6.55 3.55
CA LEU A 95 -4.21 7.41 2.43
C LEU A 95 -3.79 6.80 1.09
N GLY A 96 -2.54 6.37 0.98
CA GLY A 96 -2.02 5.78 -0.26
C GLY A 96 -2.73 4.47 -0.62
N TYR A 97 -2.92 3.57 0.35
CA TYR A 97 -3.57 2.29 0.11
C TYR A 97 -5.07 2.43 -0.18
N GLY A 98 -5.79 3.26 0.57
CA GLY A 98 -7.21 3.51 0.34
C GLY A 98 -7.47 4.10 -1.04
N ALA A 99 -6.69 5.09 -1.44
CA ALA A 99 -6.77 5.66 -2.78
C ALA A 99 -6.40 4.63 -3.87
N PHE A 100 -5.30 3.89 -3.69
CA PHE A 100 -4.86 2.88 -4.64
C PHE A 100 -5.89 1.75 -4.81
N SER A 101 -6.43 1.21 -3.72
CA SER A 101 -7.38 0.08 -3.78
C SER A 101 -8.69 0.48 -4.48
N THR A 102 -9.17 1.70 -4.23
CA THR A 102 -10.41 2.19 -4.84
C THR A 102 -10.23 2.48 -6.34
N VAL A 103 -9.23 3.29 -6.69
CA VAL A 103 -9.06 3.74 -8.08
C VAL A 103 -8.31 2.71 -8.92
N GLY A 104 -7.41 1.95 -8.32
CA GLY A 104 -6.65 0.91 -9.01
C GLY A 104 -7.54 -0.22 -9.51
N LEU A 105 -8.54 -0.64 -8.72
CA LEU A 105 -9.52 -1.64 -9.15
C LEU A 105 -10.40 -1.11 -10.29
N ALA A 106 -10.88 0.13 -10.16
CA ALA A 106 -11.65 0.78 -11.21
C ALA A 106 -10.83 0.96 -12.51
N PHE A 107 -9.56 1.35 -12.39
CA PHE A 107 -8.65 1.46 -13.53
C PHE A 107 -8.36 0.10 -14.17
N ALA A 108 -8.20 -0.96 -13.38
CA ALA A 108 -8.04 -2.32 -13.89
C ALA A 108 -9.29 -2.75 -14.68
N ALA A 109 -10.49 -2.48 -14.18
CA ALA A 109 -11.74 -2.78 -14.86
C ALA A 109 -11.87 -2.05 -16.22
N ASP A 110 -11.42 -0.79 -16.31
CA ASP A 110 -11.42 -0.02 -17.57
C ASP A 110 -10.47 -0.60 -18.64
N LEU A 111 -9.45 -1.34 -18.23
CA LEU A 111 -8.49 -1.96 -19.16
C LEU A 111 -8.95 -3.31 -19.70
N LEU A 112 -10.03 -3.88 -19.15
CA LEU A 112 -10.54 -5.18 -19.56
C LEU A 112 -11.34 -5.08 -20.86
N PRO A 113 -11.02 -5.90 -21.88
CA PRO A 113 -11.61 -5.74 -23.21
C PRO A 113 -13.03 -6.29 -23.35
N ASP A 114 -13.47 -7.20 -22.47
CA ASP A 114 -14.73 -7.93 -22.65
C ASP A 114 -15.56 -8.01 -21.34
N GLU A 115 -16.84 -7.65 -21.40
CA GLU A 115 -17.74 -7.68 -20.21
C GLU A 115 -17.97 -9.11 -19.69
N GLN A 116 -17.85 -10.13 -20.56
CA GLN A 116 -18.11 -11.52 -20.18
C GLN A 116 -16.97 -12.13 -19.35
N ASP A 117 -15.73 -11.63 -19.50
CA ASP A 117 -14.54 -12.10 -18.77
C ASP A 117 -14.19 -11.26 -17.54
N HIS A 118 -14.90 -10.15 -17.28
CA HIS A 118 -14.63 -9.24 -16.16
C HIS A 118 -14.53 -9.95 -14.80
N ALA A 119 -15.42 -10.91 -14.52
CA ALA A 119 -15.42 -11.63 -13.24
C ALA A 119 -14.17 -12.48 -13.09
N ARG A 120 -13.69 -13.13 -14.14
CA ARG A 120 -12.49 -13.95 -14.15
C ARG A 120 -11.25 -13.08 -13.99
N ASP A 121 -11.17 -11.98 -14.70
CA ASP A 121 -10.01 -11.11 -14.72
C ASP A 121 -9.87 -10.31 -13.40
N LEU A 122 -10.99 -9.85 -12.83
CA LEU A 122 -11.03 -9.30 -11.47
C LEU A 122 -10.65 -10.35 -10.41
N GLY A 123 -11.00 -11.63 -10.64
CA GLY A 123 -10.54 -12.75 -9.83
C GLY A 123 -9.02 -12.88 -9.85
N ILE A 124 -8.38 -12.78 -11.01
CA ILE A 124 -6.92 -12.81 -11.17
C ILE A 124 -6.26 -11.63 -10.44
N VAL A 125 -6.82 -10.42 -10.54
CA VAL A 125 -6.34 -9.24 -9.80
C VAL A 125 -6.42 -9.47 -8.30
N ASN A 126 -7.52 -10.04 -7.81
CA ASN A 126 -7.72 -10.35 -6.39
C ASN A 126 -6.75 -11.43 -5.88
N VAL A 127 -6.53 -12.49 -6.65
CA VAL A 127 -5.53 -13.53 -6.33
C VAL A 127 -4.12 -12.93 -6.28
N THR A 128 -3.78 -12.07 -7.23
CA THR A 128 -2.49 -11.37 -7.25
C THR A 128 -2.32 -10.47 -6.02
N ALA A 129 -3.38 -9.78 -5.60
CA ALA A 129 -3.37 -8.98 -4.38
C ALA A 129 -3.20 -9.85 -3.12
N ALA A 130 -3.91 -10.99 -3.04
CA ALA A 130 -3.79 -11.93 -1.93
C ALA A 130 -2.39 -12.56 -1.84
N LEU A 131 -1.80 -12.94 -2.98
CA LEU A 131 -0.42 -13.41 -3.05
C LEU A 131 0.56 -12.33 -2.57
N GLY A 132 0.33 -11.07 -2.93
CA GLY A 132 1.12 -9.95 -2.44
C GLY A 132 1.06 -9.80 -0.92
N GLN A 133 -0.11 -10.01 -0.32
CA GLN A 133 -0.30 -9.97 1.14
C GLN A 133 0.36 -11.17 1.85
N LEU A 134 0.42 -12.32 1.21
CA LEU A 134 1.09 -13.50 1.76
C LEU A 134 2.63 -13.38 1.67
N ILE A 135 3.13 -12.93 0.52
CA ILE A 135 4.57 -12.83 0.25
C ILE A 135 5.21 -11.66 1.00
N GLY A 136 4.48 -10.56 1.18
CA GLY A 136 4.98 -9.35 1.85
C GLY A 136 5.61 -9.63 3.22
N PRO A 137 4.89 -10.21 4.18
CA PRO A 137 5.43 -10.51 5.52
C PRO A 137 6.64 -11.45 5.48
N VAL A 138 6.64 -12.45 4.60
CA VAL A 138 7.75 -13.41 4.45
C VAL A 138 9.01 -12.72 3.95
N LEU A 139 8.88 -11.87 2.92
CA LEU A 139 9.99 -11.07 2.41
C LEU A 139 10.50 -10.10 3.48
N GLY A 140 9.59 -9.46 4.22
CA GLY A 140 9.95 -8.54 5.28
C GLY A 140 10.72 -9.21 6.41
N ALA A 141 10.26 -10.36 6.88
CA ALA A 141 10.96 -11.13 7.90
C ALA A 141 12.35 -11.57 7.41
N GLY A 142 12.46 -12.01 6.14
CA GLY A 142 13.73 -12.35 5.53
C GLY A 142 14.71 -11.17 5.46
N LEU A 143 14.22 -9.98 5.07
CA LEU A 143 15.04 -8.77 5.01
C LEU A 143 15.54 -8.34 6.40
N VAL A 144 14.70 -8.40 7.43
CA VAL A 144 15.10 -8.10 8.81
C VAL A 144 16.18 -9.09 9.28
N ALA A 145 15.98 -10.38 8.99
CA ALA A 145 16.95 -11.42 9.40
C ALA A 145 18.32 -11.27 8.71
N LEU A 146 18.34 -10.83 7.45
CA LEU A 146 19.57 -10.66 6.68
C LEU A 146 20.37 -9.42 7.05
N VAL A 147 19.69 -8.31 7.36
CA VAL A 147 20.31 -6.99 7.52
C VAL A 147 20.37 -6.55 8.99
N GLY A 148 19.61 -7.22 9.87
CA GLY A 148 19.56 -6.88 11.30
C GLY A 148 18.88 -5.54 11.61
N GLY A 149 18.06 -5.01 10.66
CA GLY A 149 17.39 -3.73 10.84
C GLY A 149 16.11 -3.59 10.03
N PHE A 150 15.19 -2.77 10.53
CA PHE A 150 13.87 -2.54 9.91
C PHE A 150 13.89 -1.52 8.76
N TRP A 151 14.92 -0.64 8.72
CA TRP A 151 14.97 0.43 7.73
C TRP A 151 14.89 -0.07 6.28
N LEU A 152 15.57 -1.19 6.00
CA LEU A 152 15.57 -1.77 4.65
C LEU A 152 14.18 -2.30 4.24
N VAL A 153 13.41 -2.79 5.21
CA VAL A 153 12.03 -3.24 4.96
C VAL A 153 11.15 -2.10 4.49
N PHE A 154 11.23 -0.95 5.16
CA PHE A 154 10.43 0.23 4.81
C PHE A 154 10.90 0.85 3.48
N VAL A 155 12.21 0.85 3.22
CA VAL A 155 12.75 1.26 1.92
C VAL A 155 12.29 0.30 0.81
N ALA A 156 12.35 -1.01 1.04
CA ALA A 156 11.86 -2.00 0.08
C ALA A 156 10.34 -1.84 -0.19
N ALA A 157 9.55 -1.60 0.86
CA ALA A 157 8.13 -1.30 0.72
C ALA A 157 7.87 -0.05 -0.13
N ALA A 158 8.65 1.02 0.10
CA ALA A 158 8.57 2.24 -0.69
C ALA A 158 8.92 2.00 -2.16
N VAL A 159 10.04 1.31 -2.43
CA VAL A 159 10.48 0.98 -3.79
C VAL A 159 9.43 0.11 -4.51
N LEU A 160 8.92 -0.94 -3.87
CA LEU A 160 7.89 -1.80 -4.45
C LEU A 160 6.59 -1.04 -4.75
N SER A 161 6.22 -0.09 -3.91
CA SER A 161 5.06 0.78 -4.15
C SER A 161 5.29 1.69 -5.34
N LEU A 162 6.46 2.33 -5.45
CA LEU A 162 6.82 3.19 -6.58
C LEU A 162 6.90 2.41 -7.89
N VAL A 163 7.54 1.24 -7.89
CA VAL A 163 7.61 0.38 -9.09
C VAL A 163 6.20 0.00 -9.53
N GLY A 164 5.32 -0.40 -8.60
CA GLY A 164 3.91 -0.68 -8.91
C GLY A 164 3.19 0.52 -9.52
N GLY A 165 3.42 1.72 -8.99
CA GLY A 165 2.86 2.96 -9.54
C GLY A 165 3.39 3.32 -10.93
N LEU A 166 4.69 3.17 -11.14
CA LEU A 166 5.32 3.40 -12.45
C LEU A 166 4.80 2.42 -13.50
N LEU A 167 4.70 1.13 -13.18
CA LEU A 167 4.12 0.15 -14.10
C LEU A 167 2.68 0.52 -14.50
N THR A 168 1.87 0.99 -13.55
CA THR A 168 0.53 1.52 -13.83
C THR A 168 0.58 2.75 -14.74
N ALA A 169 1.58 3.63 -14.54
CA ALA A 169 1.77 4.81 -15.38
C ALA A 169 2.09 4.48 -16.84
N PHE A 170 2.70 3.33 -17.11
CA PHE A 170 3.02 2.87 -18.47
C PHE A 170 1.96 1.97 -19.10
N ALA A 171 0.94 1.52 -18.33
CA ALA A 171 -0.17 0.77 -18.87
C ALA A 171 -0.94 1.61 -19.91
N ARG A 172 -1.08 1.09 -21.13
CA ARG A 172 -1.78 1.75 -22.23
C ARG A 172 -3.17 1.15 -22.36
N HIS A 173 -4.16 1.97 -22.65
CA HIS A 173 -5.45 1.47 -23.10
C HIS A 173 -5.27 0.71 -24.41
N PRO A 174 -5.82 -0.49 -24.55
CA PRO A 174 -5.86 -1.14 -25.85
C PRO A 174 -6.62 -0.22 -26.81
N VAL A 175 -5.99 0.06 -27.97
CA VAL A 175 -6.64 0.85 -29.03
C VAL A 175 -7.86 0.04 -29.46
N ARG A 176 -9.07 0.56 -29.24
CA ARG A 176 -10.28 0.01 -29.85
C ARG A 176 -10.14 0.19 -31.36
N THR A 177 -9.73 -0.87 -32.05
CA THR A 177 -9.93 -0.98 -33.49
C THR A 177 -11.42 -1.22 -33.70
N SER A 178 -12.08 -0.17 -34.15
CA SER A 178 -13.47 -0.17 -34.63
C SER A 178 -13.60 -1.03 -35.88
#